data_b9f14d60f4407bb851227a94784399e6
#
_entry.id   b9f14d60f4407bb851227a94784399e6
#
_cell.length_a   1.000
_cell.length_b   1.000
_cell.length_c   1.000
_cell.angle_alpha   90.00
_cell.angle_beta   90.00
_cell.angle_gamma   90.00
#
_symmetry.space_group_name_H-M   'P 1'
#
loop_
_entity.id
_entity.type
_entity.pdbx_description
1 polymer ?
#
loop_
_entity_poly.entity_id
_entity_poly.type
_entity_poly.pdbx_seq_one_letter_code
_entity_poly.pdbx_strand_id
1 'polypeptide(L)'
;MLYPLNLELCGRRCTVIGGGRVAERKIGALLAAGAVVTVIAPTLTAHLQQLAASKRIQWEAALYRPGMLVASSPVLVFCTADDAHANGLAVAEARAIGALVNAAAEPKQSDFQVPSRIHHGDFLLTVSTGGGSPAFSRLLREQLEEEYPESFGQFVERLVRIRQELRDRGGGSMLHQVIWRKVMDKRIIDLVRAGQLDLAEEEIRHGVIDAGAES
;
A
#
# COMPACT_ATOMS: atom_id res chain seq x y z
N MET A 1 4.59 20.58 2.00
CA MET A 1 5.31 19.43 1.37
C MET A 1 4.73 18.14 1.93
N LEU A 2 4.45 17.12 1.09
CA LEU A 2 4.01 15.80 1.57
C LEU A 2 5.22 14.99 2.03
N TYR A 3 5.07 14.25 3.15
CA TYR A 3 6.06 13.30 3.63
C TYR A 3 5.69 11.90 3.12
N PRO A 4 6.55 11.23 2.32
CA PRO A 4 6.27 9.89 1.81
C PRO A 4 6.49 8.85 2.91
N LEU A 5 5.52 7.94 3.07
CA LEU A 5 5.62 6.81 3.98
C LEU A 5 4.80 5.62 3.45
N ASN A 6 5.20 4.42 3.80
CA ASN A 6 4.44 3.19 3.62
C ASN A 6 3.86 2.77 4.96
N LEU A 7 2.53 2.54 5.01
CA LEU A 7 1.83 2.12 6.23
C LEU A 7 1.59 0.62 6.22
N GLU A 8 2.01 -0.04 7.29
CA GLU A 8 1.61 -1.42 7.56
C GLU A 8 0.20 -1.42 8.15
N LEU A 9 -0.74 -2.03 7.42
CA LEU A 9 -2.16 -2.07 7.79
C LEU A 9 -2.66 -3.47 8.14
N CYS A 10 -1.82 -4.49 8.10
CA CYS A 10 -2.22 -5.84 8.44
C CYS A 10 -2.79 -5.90 9.87
N GLY A 11 -4.06 -6.35 9.99
CA GLY A 11 -4.78 -6.37 11.26
C GLY A 11 -5.18 -5.01 11.84
N ARG A 12 -4.85 -3.89 11.19
CA ARG A 12 -5.23 -2.55 11.65
C ARG A 12 -6.65 -2.20 11.24
N ARG A 13 -7.37 -1.55 12.15
CA ARG A 13 -8.76 -1.12 11.89
C ARG A 13 -8.79 0.15 11.05
N CYS A 14 -9.58 0.10 9.97
CA CYS A 14 -9.83 1.22 9.08
C CYS A 14 -11.34 1.40 8.91
N THR A 15 -11.83 2.63 8.95
CA THR A 15 -13.26 2.92 8.76
C THR A 15 -13.48 3.71 7.49
N VAL A 16 -14.48 3.30 6.71
CA VAL A 16 -14.91 4.00 5.50
C VAL A 16 -16.36 4.45 5.69
N ILE A 17 -16.57 5.75 5.57
CA ILE A 17 -17.89 6.38 5.65
C ILE A 17 -18.38 6.61 4.23
N GLY A 18 -19.49 5.94 3.88
CA GLY A 18 -20.02 5.85 2.52
C GLY A 18 -19.87 4.45 1.92
N GLY A 19 -20.83 4.06 1.08
CA GLY A 19 -20.95 2.72 0.47
C GLY A 19 -20.98 2.72 -1.06
N GLY A 20 -20.61 3.85 -1.71
CA GLY A 20 -20.61 4.03 -3.15
C GLY A 20 -19.32 3.54 -3.83
N ARG A 21 -19.19 3.84 -5.13
CA ARG A 21 -18.04 3.42 -5.96
C ARG A 21 -16.68 3.96 -5.45
N VAL A 22 -16.66 5.16 -4.87
CA VAL A 22 -15.43 5.73 -4.29
C VAL A 22 -14.99 4.91 -3.07
N ALA A 23 -15.94 4.59 -2.18
CA ALA A 23 -15.71 3.72 -1.03
C ALA A 23 -15.21 2.34 -1.48
N GLU A 24 -15.86 1.71 -2.45
CA GLU A 24 -15.52 0.39 -2.98
C GLU A 24 -14.04 0.30 -3.41
N ARG A 25 -13.57 1.30 -4.18
CA ARG A 25 -12.16 1.36 -4.59
C ARG A 25 -11.20 1.50 -3.40
N LYS A 26 -11.55 2.30 -2.39
CA LYS A 26 -10.74 2.45 -1.17
C LYS A 26 -10.72 1.17 -0.35
N ILE A 27 -11.87 0.54 -0.18
CA ILE A 27 -12.04 -0.71 0.56
C ILE A 27 -11.21 -1.84 -0.08
N GLY A 28 -11.27 -1.99 -1.40
CA GLY A 28 -10.46 -2.98 -2.11
C GLY A 28 -8.96 -2.82 -1.82
N ALA A 29 -8.47 -1.58 -1.79
CA ALA A 29 -7.07 -1.29 -1.47
C ALA A 29 -6.71 -1.61 -0.01
N LEU A 30 -7.60 -1.30 0.93
CA LEU A 30 -7.41 -1.60 2.36
C LEU A 30 -7.40 -3.11 2.62
N LEU A 31 -8.31 -3.86 1.99
CA LEU A 31 -8.37 -5.32 2.11
C LEU A 31 -7.12 -5.98 1.52
N ALA A 32 -6.60 -5.46 0.39
CA ALA A 32 -5.35 -5.93 -0.19
C ALA A 32 -4.14 -5.69 0.73
N ALA A 33 -4.19 -4.65 1.58
CA ALA A 33 -3.20 -4.37 2.61
C ALA A 33 -3.46 -5.08 3.94
N GLY A 34 -4.40 -6.04 4.00
CA GLY A 34 -4.70 -6.82 5.20
C GLY A 34 -5.42 -6.06 6.31
N ALA A 35 -6.00 -4.89 6.03
CA ALA A 35 -6.73 -4.11 7.02
C ALA A 35 -8.05 -4.75 7.43
N VAL A 36 -8.46 -4.54 8.68
CA VAL A 36 -9.80 -4.83 9.19
C VAL A 36 -10.70 -3.63 8.88
N VAL A 37 -11.63 -3.80 7.93
CA VAL A 37 -12.41 -2.70 7.39
C VAL A 37 -13.83 -2.69 7.95
N THR A 38 -14.23 -1.55 8.53
CA THR A 38 -15.62 -1.23 8.88
C THR A 38 -16.17 -0.20 7.90
N VAL A 39 -17.37 -0.43 7.40
CA VAL A 39 -18.08 0.48 6.48
C VAL A 39 -19.34 0.98 7.18
N ILE A 40 -19.48 2.30 7.27
CA ILE A 40 -20.68 2.96 7.81
C ILE A 40 -21.40 3.62 6.63
N ALA A 41 -22.52 3.04 6.25
CA ALA A 41 -23.32 3.54 5.14
C ALA A 41 -24.75 2.94 5.17
N PRO A 42 -25.80 3.70 4.81
CA PRO A 42 -27.16 3.17 4.75
C PRO A 42 -27.33 2.12 3.64
N THR A 43 -26.55 2.24 2.56
CA THR A 43 -26.59 1.32 1.40
C THR A 43 -25.17 1.05 0.90
N LEU A 44 -25.00 -0.10 0.28
CA LEU A 44 -23.74 -0.54 -0.33
C LEU A 44 -23.92 -0.86 -1.81
N THR A 45 -22.83 -0.74 -2.60
CA THR A 45 -22.79 -1.33 -3.95
C THR A 45 -22.97 -2.85 -3.88
N ALA A 46 -23.39 -3.48 -4.98
CA ALA A 46 -23.55 -4.93 -5.03
C ALA A 46 -22.27 -5.70 -4.63
N HIS A 47 -21.11 -5.20 -5.04
CA HIS A 47 -19.84 -5.80 -4.67
C HIS A 47 -19.52 -5.68 -3.17
N LEU A 48 -19.77 -4.50 -2.57
CA LEU A 48 -19.60 -4.32 -1.13
C LEU A 48 -20.59 -5.16 -0.30
N GLN A 49 -21.82 -5.38 -0.80
CA GLN A 49 -22.78 -6.29 -0.17
C GLN A 49 -22.24 -7.72 -0.14
N GLN A 50 -21.62 -8.19 -1.22
CA GLN A 50 -20.98 -9.51 -1.26
C GLN A 50 -19.81 -9.62 -0.26
N LEU A 51 -18.99 -8.57 -0.15
CA LEU A 51 -17.91 -8.52 0.83
C LEU A 51 -18.44 -8.53 2.28
N ALA A 52 -19.54 -7.85 2.54
CA ALA A 52 -20.19 -7.86 3.85
C ALA A 52 -20.80 -9.25 4.17
N ALA A 53 -21.51 -9.86 3.20
CA ALA A 53 -22.09 -11.20 3.36
C ALA A 53 -21.02 -12.28 3.61
N SER A 54 -19.85 -12.16 2.95
CA SER A 54 -18.69 -13.04 3.15
C SER A 54 -17.83 -12.67 4.36
N LYS A 55 -18.25 -11.70 5.18
CA LYS A 55 -17.55 -11.21 6.38
C LYS A 55 -16.13 -10.69 6.12
N ARG A 56 -15.86 -10.28 4.88
CA ARG A 56 -14.60 -9.63 4.51
C ARG A 56 -14.54 -8.18 4.99
N ILE A 57 -15.69 -7.54 5.18
CA ILE A 57 -15.87 -6.22 5.79
C ILE A 57 -16.95 -6.30 6.87
N GLN A 58 -16.86 -5.41 7.86
CA GLN A 58 -17.93 -5.15 8.79
C GLN A 58 -18.79 -4.03 8.22
N TRP A 59 -20.11 -4.23 8.14
CA TRP A 59 -21.04 -3.22 7.63
C TRP A 59 -21.99 -2.77 8.71
N GLU A 60 -21.99 -1.48 8.98
CA GLU A 60 -22.96 -0.79 9.83
C GLU A 60 -23.95 -0.06 8.94
N ALA A 61 -25.17 -0.61 8.82
CA ALA A 61 -26.23 -0.14 7.94
C ALA A 61 -26.92 1.12 8.52
N ALA A 62 -26.18 2.22 8.61
CA ALA A 62 -26.65 3.47 9.19
C ALA A 62 -26.03 4.68 8.50
N LEU A 63 -26.69 5.85 8.63
CA LEU A 63 -26.04 7.13 8.39
C LEU A 63 -25.02 7.38 9.50
N TYR A 64 -23.87 7.96 9.12
CA TYR A 64 -22.85 8.32 10.09
C TYR A 64 -23.39 9.29 11.15
N ARG A 65 -23.06 9.06 12.41
CA ARG A 65 -23.34 9.93 13.56
C ARG A 65 -22.09 10.02 14.45
N PRO A 66 -21.85 11.16 15.11
CA PRO A 66 -20.78 11.27 16.11
C PRO A 66 -20.84 10.18 17.16
N GLY A 67 -19.70 9.67 17.57
CA GLY A 67 -19.53 8.56 18.50
C GLY A 67 -19.28 7.19 17.82
N MET A 68 -19.56 7.06 16.52
CA MET A 68 -19.41 5.76 15.83
C MET A 68 -17.93 5.37 15.60
N LEU A 69 -17.00 6.33 15.54
CA LEU A 69 -15.58 6.05 15.39
C LEU A 69 -14.89 5.68 16.70
N VAL A 70 -15.37 6.18 17.82
CA VAL A 70 -14.77 5.93 19.15
C VAL A 70 -14.71 4.43 19.46
N ALA A 71 -15.81 3.70 19.22
CA ALA A 71 -15.90 2.28 19.51
C ALA A 71 -14.95 1.43 18.64
N SER A 72 -14.74 1.81 17.38
CA SER A 72 -13.87 1.09 16.44
C SER A 72 -12.41 1.47 16.56
N SER A 73 -12.09 2.67 17.09
CA SER A 73 -10.74 3.25 17.22
C SER A 73 -9.87 2.98 15.97
N PRO A 74 -10.28 3.45 14.78
CA PRO A 74 -9.58 3.18 13.54
C PRO A 74 -8.26 3.97 13.48
N VAL A 75 -7.25 3.43 12.77
CA VAL A 75 -6.02 4.19 12.45
C VAL A 75 -6.20 5.08 11.23
N LEU A 76 -7.06 4.68 10.29
CA LEU A 76 -7.42 5.45 9.10
C LEU A 76 -8.93 5.59 8.97
N VAL A 77 -9.38 6.77 8.59
CA VAL A 77 -10.78 7.06 8.26
C VAL A 77 -10.86 7.65 6.84
N PHE A 78 -11.72 7.05 6.01
CA PHE A 78 -12.03 7.56 4.69
C PHE A 78 -13.45 8.13 4.67
N CYS A 79 -13.58 9.43 4.44
CA CYS A 79 -14.86 10.13 4.32
C CYS A 79 -15.23 10.22 2.83
N THR A 80 -16.19 9.39 2.41
CA THR A 80 -16.60 9.23 1.00
C THR A 80 -18.11 9.26 0.82
N ALA A 81 -18.85 9.71 1.82
CA ALA A 81 -20.29 9.91 1.72
C ALA A 81 -20.62 11.10 0.80
N ASP A 82 -21.81 11.10 0.21
CA ASP A 82 -22.30 12.21 -0.59
C ASP A 82 -22.73 13.41 0.31
N ASP A 83 -22.96 13.16 1.59
CA ASP A 83 -23.30 14.17 2.58
C ASP A 83 -22.03 14.86 3.15
N ALA A 84 -21.80 16.12 2.75
CA ALA A 84 -20.68 16.92 3.19
C ALA A 84 -20.70 17.20 4.71
N HIS A 85 -21.90 17.33 5.31
CA HIS A 85 -22.03 17.55 6.75
C HIS A 85 -21.61 16.32 7.55
N ALA A 86 -22.07 15.13 7.14
CA ALA A 86 -21.64 13.85 7.74
C ALA A 86 -20.12 13.63 7.61
N ASN A 87 -19.55 13.93 6.44
CA ASN A 87 -18.11 13.87 6.24
C ASN A 87 -17.36 14.82 7.18
N GLY A 88 -17.85 16.07 7.35
CA GLY A 88 -17.24 17.06 8.25
C GLY A 88 -17.24 16.61 9.72
N LEU A 89 -18.36 16.06 10.19
CA LEU A 89 -18.46 15.49 11.54
C LEU A 89 -17.49 14.32 11.73
N ALA A 90 -17.38 13.45 10.73
CA ALA A 90 -16.47 12.32 10.77
C ALA A 90 -15.00 12.72 10.77
N VAL A 91 -14.63 13.76 10.03
CA VAL A 91 -13.27 14.34 10.05
C VAL A 91 -12.96 14.87 11.46
N ALA A 92 -13.88 15.61 12.07
CA ALA A 92 -13.69 16.16 13.40
C ALA A 92 -13.51 15.06 14.46
N GLU A 93 -14.37 14.03 14.44
CA GLU A 93 -14.28 12.90 15.38
C GLU A 93 -13.00 12.08 15.16
N ALA A 94 -12.66 11.76 13.90
CA ALA A 94 -11.45 11.01 13.59
C ALA A 94 -10.19 11.69 14.12
N ARG A 95 -10.07 13.01 13.94
CA ARG A 95 -8.96 13.80 14.50
C ARG A 95 -8.95 13.81 16.02
N ALA A 96 -10.12 13.90 16.65
CA ALA A 96 -10.23 13.88 18.11
C ALA A 96 -9.73 12.56 18.72
N ILE A 97 -9.86 11.44 18.02
CA ILE A 97 -9.38 10.13 18.46
C ILE A 97 -7.97 9.79 17.92
N GLY A 98 -7.30 10.72 17.21
CA GLY A 98 -5.95 10.53 16.68
C GLY A 98 -5.86 9.69 15.40
N ALA A 99 -6.98 9.45 14.71
CA ALA A 99 -6.99 8.76 13.43
C ALA A 99 -6.60 9.69 12.27
N LEU A 100 -5.87 9.18 11.27
CA LEU A 100 -5.60 9.92 10.05
C LEU A 100 -6.79 9.89 9.09
N VAL A 101 -7.07 11.00 8.43
CA VAL A 101 -8.27 11.18 7.60
C VAL A 101 -7.92 11.36 6.13
N ASN A 102 -8.70 10.72 5.26
CA ASN A 102 -8.78 11.03 3.84
C ASN A 102 -10.21 11.47 3.49
N ALA A 103 -10.41 12.75 3.28
CA ALA A 103 -11.69 13.34 2.88
C ALA A 103 -11.74 13.43 1.34
N ALA A 104 -12.51 12.55 0.68
CA ALA A 104 -12.49 12.42 -0.78
C ALA A 104 -13.02 13.66 -1.50
N ALA A 105 -14.07 14.31 -0.96
CA ALA A 105 -14.67 15.52 -1.53
C ALA A 105 -13.92 16.80 -1.16
N GLU A 106 -13.18 16.81 -0.03
CA GLU A 106 -12.53 17.98 0.52
C GLU A 106 -11.02 17.70 0.77
N PRO A 107 -10.18 17.66 -0.27
CA PRO A 107 -8.76 17.31 -0.13
C PRO A 107 -7.99 18.13 0.91
N LYS A 108 -8.38 19.38 1.14
CA LYS A 108 -7.77 20.26 2.16
C LYS A 108 -8.00 19.79 3.60
N GLN A 109 -8.99 18.95 3.82
CA GLN A 109 -9.29 18.35 5.12
C GLN A 109 -8.60 16.99 5.30
N SER A 110 -7.87 16.51 4.29
CA SER A 110 -7.14 15.25 4.36
C SER A 110 -5.79 15.40 5.03
N ASP A 111 -5.45 14.47 5.92
CA ASP A 111 -4.15 14.37 6.56
C ASP A 111 -3.16 13.59 5.66
N PHE A 112 -3.65 12.76 4.75
CA PHE A 112 -2.85 11.99 3.80
C PHE A 112 -3.52 11.87 2.43
N GLN A 113 -2.71 11.55 1.42
CA GLN A 113 -3.16 11.23 0.07
C GLN A 113 -2.83 9.79 -0.27
N VAL A 114 -3.69 9.14 -1.06
CA VAL A 114 -3.40 7.82 -1.62
C VAL A 114 -2.87 8.01 -3.04
N PRO A 115 -1.58 7.77 -3.29
CA PRO A 115 -0.97 7.96 -4.60
C PRO A 115 -1.42 6.92 -5.63
N SER A 116 -1.18 7.18 -6.91
CA SER A 116 -1.17 6.12 -7.93
C SER A 116 -0.05 5.13 -7.61
N ARG A 117 -0.28 3.84 -7.86
CA ARG A 117 0.68 2.80 -7.46
C ARG A 117 0.76 1.66 -8.46
N ILE A 118 1.93 1.04 -8.52
CA ILE A 118 2.20 -0.29 -9.06
C ILE A 118 2.53 -1.17 -7.87
N HIS A 119 1.93 -2.35 -7.81
CA HIS A 119 2.08 -3.24 -6.66
C HIS A 119 2.15 -4.69 -7.15
N HIS A 120 3.33 -5.31 -7.00
CA HIS A 120 3.63 -6.70 -7.38
C HIS A 120 4.26 -7.39 -6.17
N GLY A 121 3.47 -8.11 -5.37
CA GLY A 121 3.95 -8.67 -4.10
C GLY A 121 4.48 -7.58 -3.18
N ASP A 122 5.71 -7.69 -2.72
CA ASP A 122 6.37 -6.68 -1.86
C ASP A 122 6.99 -5.51 -2.65
N PHE A 123 7.00 -5.57 -3.99
CA PHE A 123 7.43 -4.46 -4.81
C PHE A 123 6.32 -3.42 -4.91
N LEU A 124 6.58 -2.22 -4.39
CA LEU A 124 5.66 -1.09 -4.42
C LEU A 124 6.34 0.15 -5.01
N LEU A 125 5.78 0.66 -6.10
CA LEU A 125 6.16 1.94 -6.70
C LEU A 125 4.97 2.89 -6.63
N THR A 126 5.19 4.12 -6.15
CA THR A 126 4.12 5.13 -6.01
C THR A 126 4.43 6.40 -6.79
N VAL A 127 3.40 6.97 -7.40
CA VAL A 127 3.46 8.21 -8.17
C VAL A 127 2.49 9.22 -7.55
N SER A 128 3.01 10.35 -7.10
CA SER A 128 2.22 11.45 -6.55
C SER A 128 2.61 12.77 -7.18
N THR A 129 1.60 13.59 -7.50
CA THR A 129 1.77 14.99 -7.95
C THR A 129 1.29 15.98 -6.87
N GLY A 130 1.17 15.51 -5.61
CA GLY A 130 0.65 16.34 -4.51
C GLY A 130 -0.81 16.78 -4.70
N GLY A 131 -1.58 16.02 -5.49
CA GLY A 131 -2.95 16.39 -5.86
C GLY A 131 -3.05 17.32 -7.07
N GLY A 132 -1.92 17.77 -7.65
CA GLY A 132 -1.92 18.73 -8.76
C GLY A 132 -2.48 18.18 -10.07
N SER A 133 -2.27 16.89 -10.37
CA SER A 133 -2.81 16.28 -11.59
C SER A 133 -2.99 14.76 -11.45
N PRO A 134 -4.19 14.30 -11.10
CA PRO A 134 -4.50 12.85 -11.07
C PRO A 134 -4.31 12.17 -12.45
N ALA A 135 -4.61 12.88 -13.54
CA ALA A 135 -4.42 12.36 -14.89
C ALA A 135 -2.96 12.13 -15.22
N PHE A 136 -2.07 13.06 -14.84
CA PHE A 136 -0.64 12.93 -15.06
C PHE A 136 -0.03 11.82 -14.19
N SER A 137 -0.44 11.70 -12.92
CA SER A 137 -0.01 10.59 -12.06
C SER A 137 -0.44 9.23 -12.62
N ARG A 138 -1.63 9.17 -13.26
CA ARG A 138 -2.11 7.96 -13.91
C ARG A 138 -1.28 7.62 -15.14
N LEU A 139 -1.00 8.60 -16.03
CA LEU A 139 -0.19 8.41 -17.23
C LEU A 139 1.21 7.90 -16.88
N LEU A 140 1.87 8.53 -15.90
CA LEU A 140 3.18 8.08 -15.43
C LEU A 140 3.13 6.66 -14.85
N ARG A 141 2.08 6.32 -14.07
CA ARG A 141 1.91 4.97 -13.56
C ARG A 141 1.81 3.95 -14.69
N GLU A 142 1.03 4.25 -15.75
CA GLU A 142 0.86 3.37 -16.91
C GLU A 142 2.20 3.13 -17.63
N GLN A 143 3.01 4.16 -17.85
CA GLN A 143 4.36 4.03 -18.41
C GLN A 143 5.30 3.20 -17.52
N LEU A 144 5.30 3.48 -16.22
CA LEU A 144 6.16 2.77 -15.27
C LEU A 144 5.72 1.30 -15.08
N GLU A 145 4.43 0.97 -15.28
CA GLU A 145 3.93 -0.40 -15.19
C GLU A 145 4.49 -1.29 -16.32
N GLU A 146 4.73 -0.71 -17.51
CA GLU A 146 5.42 -1.38 -18.62
C GLU A 146 6.93 -1.56 -18.31
N GLU A 147 7.54 -0.57 -17.65
CA GLU A 147 8.96 -0.58 -17.31
C GLU A 147 9.28 -1.52 -16.11
N TYR A 148 8.32 -1.65 -15.17
CA TYR A 148 8.45 -2.48 -13.96
C TYR A 148 7.34 -3.54 -13.90
N PRO A 149 7.43 -4.60 -14.75
CA PRO A 149 6.44 -5.68 -14.80
C PRO A 149 6.46 -6.55 -13.54
N GLU A 150 5.56 -7.53 -13.49
CA GLU A 150 5.37 -8.44 -12.34
C GLU A 150 6.65 -9.19 -11.92
N SER A 151 7.60 -9.38 -12.86
CA SER A 151 8.91 -9.97 -12.58
C SER A 151 9.68 -9.26 -11.46
N PHE A 152 9.48 -7.94 -11.26
CA PHE A 152 10.09 -7.21 -10.15
C PHE A 152 9.57 -7.69 -8.79
N GLY A 153 8.27 -7.96 -8.65
CA GLY A 153 7.70 -8.54 -7.44
C GLY A 153 8.26 -9.93 -7.15
N GLN A 154 8.25 -10.79 -8.16
CA GLN A 154 8.81 -12.14 -8.05
C GLN A 154 10.31 -12.12 -7.68
N PHE A 155 11.04 -11.13 -8.22
CA PHE A 155 12.46 -10.98 -7.89
C PHE A 155 12.69 -10.50 -6.46
N VAL A 156 11.86 -9.57 -5.96
CA VAL A 156 11.92 -9.13 -4.54
C VAL A 156 11.73 -10.32 -3.60
N GLU A 157 10.80 -11.24 -3.88
CA GLU A 157 10.62 -12.46 -3.10
C GLU A 157 11.88 -13.35 -3.11
N ARG A 158 12.57 -13.47 -4.26
CA ARG A 158 13.86 -14.19 -4.36
C ARG A 158 14.93 -13.51 -3.52
N LEU A 159 15.02 -12.17 -3.56
CA LEU A 159 15.98 -11.41 -2.76
C LEU A 159 15.78 -11.61 -1.25
N VAL A 160 14.53 -11.66 -0.79
CA VAL A 160 14.21 -11.93 0.62
C VAL A 160 14.74 -13.31 1.03
N ARG A 161 14.54 -14.35 0.20
CA ARG A 161 15.06 -15.70 0.45
C ARG A 161 16.58 -15.72 0.50
N ILE A 162 17.27 -15.14 -0.48
CA ILE A 162 18.73 -15.08 -0.52
C ILE A 162 19.27 -14.35 0.73
N ARG A 163 18.65 -13.24 1.12
CA ARG A 163 19.04 -12.50 2.34
C ARG A 163 18.87 -13.33 3.60
N GLN A 164 17.83 -14.15 3.68
CA GLN A 164 17.63 -15.04 4.83
C GLN A 164 18.68 -16.15 4.87
N GLU A 165 18.94 -16.83 3.75
CA GLU A 165 19.96 -17.86 3.63
C GLU A 165 21.35 -17.35 4.05
N LEU A 166 21.69 -16.11 3.65
CA LEU A 166 22.97 -15.48 4.00
C LEU A 166 23.07 -15.17 5.51
N ARG A 167 21.96 -14.69 6.11
CA ARG A 167 21.90 -14.47 7.57
C ARG A 167 22.10 -15.74 8.36
N ASP A 168 21.46 -16.82 7.93
CA ASP A 168 21.54 -18.12 8.60
C ASP A 168 22.96 -18.74 8.53
N ARG A 169 23.77 -18.32 7.54
CA ARG A 169 25.19 -18.72 7.41
C ARG A 169 26.17 -17.91 8.26
N GLY A 170 25.72 -16.93 9.04
CA GLY A 170 26.52 -16.29 10.08
C GLY A 170 27.39 -15.10 9.63
N GLY A 171 27.03 -14.40 8.56
CA GLY A 171 27.71 -13.17 8.15
C GLY A 171 27.26 -11.93 8.95
N GLY A 172 28.18 -11.07 9.37
CA GLY A 172 27.87 -9.83 10.09
C GLY A 172 27.08 -8.83 9.24
N SER A 173 26.15 -8.09 9.85
CA SER A 173 25.20 -7.17 9.19
C SER A 173 25.84 -6.09 8.30
N MET A 174 27.02 -5.60 8.65
CA MET A 174 27.73 -4.54 7.91
C MET A 174 28.38 -5.08 6.62
N LEU A 175 28.95 -6.27 6.65
CA LEU A 175 29.53 -6.95 5.50
C LEU A 175 28.45 -7.23 4.44
N HIS A 176 27.28 -7.69 4.87
CA HIS A 176 26.14 -7.89 3.98
C HIS A 176 25.71 -6.63 3.25
N GLN A 177 25.69 -5.46 3.90
CA GLN A 177 25.30 -4.21 3.22
C GLN A 177 26.29 -3.79 2.13
N VAL A 178 27.58 -3.98 2.34
CA VAL A 178 28.61 -3.65 1.35
C VAL A 178 28.53 -4.58 0.14
N ILE A 179 28.36 -5.87 0.38
CA ILE A 179 28.22 -6.90 -0.67
C ILE A 179 26.99 -6.60 -1.54
N TRP A 180 25.82 -6.35 -0.94
CA TRP A 180 24.59 -6.05 -1.66
C TRP A 180 24.73 -4.83 -2.58
N ARG A 181 25.44 -3.77 -2.15
CA ARG A 181 25.68 -2.58 -3.00
C ARG A 181 26.58 -2.86 -4.18
N LYS A 182 27.54 -3.79 -4.05
CA LYS A 182 28.44 -4.16 -5.16
C LYS A 182 27.72 -5.00 -6.22
N VAL A 183 26.81 -5.89 -5.78
CA VAL A 183 26.14 -6.88 -6.63
C VAL A 183 24.92 -6.30 -7.34
N MET A 184 24.23 -5.33 -6.72
CA MET A 184 23.06 -4.69 -7.30
C MET A 184 23.44 -3.62 -8.30
N ASP A 185 23.44 -3.97 -9.59
CA ASP A 185 23.77 -3.07 -10.68
C ASP A 185 22.62 -2.97 -11.72
N LYS A 186 22.87 -2.20 -12.77
CA LYS A 186 21.89 -2.02 -13.85
C LYS A 186 21.60 -3.31 -14.61
N ARG A 187 22.58 -4.21 -14.73
CA ARG A 187 22.42 -5.49 -15.43
C ARG A 187 21.38 -6.37 -14.76
N ILE A 188 21.37 -6.41 -13.42
CA ILE A 188 20.34 -7.12 -12.66
C ILE A 188 18.96 -6.55 -12.98
N ILE A 189 18.81 -5.22 -13.01
CA ILE A 189 17.54 -4.57 -13.35
C ILE A 189 17.08 -4.98 -14.76
N ASP A 190 17.99 -5.00 -15.72
CA ASP A 190 17.68 -5.34 -17.11
C ASP A 190 17.29 -6.85 -17.25
N LEU A 191 17.94 -7.76 -16.54
CA LEU A 191 17.56 -9.17 -16.45
C LEU A 191 16.18 -9.37 -15.84
N VAL A 192 15.89 -8.67 -14.74
CA VAL A 192 14.59 -8.73 -14.07
C VAL A 192 13.49 -8.19 -14.99
N ARG A 193 13.73 -7.06 -15.67
CA ARG A 193 12.79 -6.50 -16.64
C ARG A 193 12.51 -7.47 -17.80
N ALA A 194 13.52 -8.20 -18.25
CA ALA A 194 13.39 -9.24 -19.27
C ALA A 194 12.76 -10.55 -18.77
N GLY A 195 12.41 -10.66 -17.47
CA GLY A 195 11.87 -11.88 -16.86
C GLY A 195 12.91 -13.00 -16.67
N GLN A 196 14.20 -12.70 -16.84
CA GLN A 196 15.31 -13.66 -16.70
C GLN A 196 15.73 -13.81 -15.23
N LEU A 197 14.77 -14.20 -14.38
CA LEU A 197 14.94 -14.19 -12.94
C LEU A 197 15.99 -15.18 -12.43
N ASP A 198 16.16 -16.31 -13.10
CA ASP A 198 17.15 -17.32 -12.72
C ASP A 198 18.57 -16.81 -12.94
N LEU A 199 18.80 -16.14 -14.08
CA LEU A 199 20.09 -15.50 -14.36
C LEU A 199 20.38 -14.36 -13.40
N ALA A 200 19.36 -13.52 -13.07
CA ALA A 200 19.52 -12.45 -12.11
C ALA A 200 19.85 -12.98 -10.70
N GLU A 201 19.24 -14.09 -10.29
CA GLU A 201 19.54 -14.75 -9.01
C GLU A 201 20.95 -15.33 -9.00
N GLU A 202 21.38 -16.00 -10.08
CA GLU A 202 22.70 -16.59 -10.22
C GLU A 202 23.82 -15.54 -10.16
N GLU A 203 23.66 -14.42 -10.85
CA GLU A 203 24.59 -13.28 -10.81
C GLU A 203 24.74 -12.74 -9.36
N ILE A 204 23.63 -12.60 -8.65
CA ILE A 204 23.69 -12.17 -7.25
C ILE A 204 24.41 -13.19 -6.38
N ARG A 205 24.11 -14.48 -6.53
CA ARG A 205 24.74 -15.53 -5.72
C ARG A 205 26.25 -15.60 -5.95
N HIS A 206 26.70 -15.50 -7.20
CA HIS A 206 28.12 -15.45 -7.56
C HIS A 206 28.79 -14.21 -6.96
N GLY A 207 28.23 -13.02 -7.16
CA GLY A 207 28.80 -11.78 -6.65
C GLY A 207 28.88 -11.73 -5.12
N VAL A 208 27.95 -12.39 -4.41
CA VAL A 208 27.99 -12.54 -2.95
C VAL A 208 29.13 -13.46 -2.51
N ILE A 209 29.37 -14.56 -3.23
CA ILE A 209 30.45 -15.52 -2.95
C ILE A 209 31.81 -14.86 -3.18
N ASP A 210 31.99 -14.20 -4.30
CA ASP A 210 33.24 -13.53 -4.66
C ASP A 210 33.61 -12.41 -3.69
N ALA A 211 32.62 -11.57 -3.31
CA ALA A 211 32.84 -10.50 -2.34
C ALA A 211 33.07 -11.02 -0.90
N GLY A 212 32.57 -12.21 -0.56
CA GLY A 212 32.82 -12.86 0.72
C GLY A 212 34.20 -13.55 0.79
N ALA A 213 34.78 -13.91 -0.35
CA ALA A 213 36.12 -14.49 -0.45
C ALA A 213 37.24 -13.44 -0.38
N GLU A 214 36.93 -12.17 -0.65
CA GLU A 214 37.87 -11.03 -0.57
C GLU A 214 37.93 -10.40 0.85
N SER A 215 37.17 -10.86 1.81
CA SER A 215 37.02 -10.32 3.18
C SER A 215 37.63 -11.22 4.23
#